data_12e22ec3289eb54ccf07bd0d51c8309c
#
_entry.id   12e22ec3289eb54ccf07bd0d51c8309c
#
_cell.length_a   1.000
_cell.length_b   1.000
_cell.length_c   1.000
_cell.angle_alpha   90.00
_cell.angle_beta   90.00
_cell.angle_gamma   90.00
#
_symmetry.space_group_name_H-M   'P 1'
#
loop_
_entity.id
_entity.type
_entity.pdbx_description
1 polymer ?
#
loop_
_entity_poly.entity_id
_entity_poly.type
_entity_poly.pdbx_seq_one_letter_code
_entity_poly.pdbx_strand_id
1 'polypeptide(L)'
;MVGMTSAQHFDLVIIGTGSGNSIPSPEFDDKSIAIIEKGTFGGTCLNVGCIPTKMYVYAADVALAAREATRLGLSAHVDAVDWDGIVERVFHNRIDQIARGGEEYRRGEETPNITVFDQHARFIGPKTLQAGDDIITGDNIVIATGSSPVLPEPYASSSVPVHTNEDIMRLEKQPRSLIVVGGGYIAMEFAHVFDGLGTEVTVVNRSEKFLRFLDEDLSSRFNDIARERFDVRIGTATALEETADGVRLTLDSGDVVEAEAILVATGRQPNGDQMDLSTSGIEMHEDGRIKVDEFGRTTCEGVWALGDVSSPYMLKHVANAEQRAVQHNLLHPEDLRPMPHEHIPAAIFTHPQIATVGLTEAQAREEGYDVTVKVQNFGDVAYGWAMEDSTGICKLVADRATGKLLGAHIMGPQASTLIQQLITAMVYDLDIREFARSQYWIHPALPEVVENAVLGLEWQE
;
A
#
# COMPACT_ATOMS: atom_id res chain seq x y z
N MET A 1 -16.65 32.00 -32.47
CA MET A 1 -16.73 30.58 -32.77
C MET A 1 -15.37 30.00 -32.38
N VAL A 2 -15.30 29.40 -31.18
CA VAL A 2 -14.13 28.62 -30.79
C VAL A 2 -14.15 27.40 -31.70
N GLY A 3 -13.11 27.23 -32.50
CA GLY A 3 -12.99 26.07 -33.41
C GLY A 3 -13.05 24.80 -32.54
N MET A 4 -14.04 23.97 -32.78
CA MET A 4 -14.07 22.62 -32.16
C MET A 4 -12.85 21.88 -32.72
N THR A 5 -11.89 21.60 -31.89
CA THR A 5 -10.79 20.68 -32.21
C THR A 5 -11.42 19.34 -32.60
N SER A 6 -11.00 18.78 -33.74
CA SER A 6 -11.50 17.45 -34.14
C SER A 6 -11.07 16.42 -33.11
N ALA A 7 -11.98 15.54 -32.74
CA ALA A 7 -11.64 14.46 -31.79
C ALA A 7 -10.49 13.59 -32.35
N GLN A 8 -9.49 13.35 -31.53
CA GLN A 8 -8.42 12.40 -31.82
C GLN A 8 -8.89 11.00 -31.37
N HIS A 9 -8.76 10.03 -32.26
CA HIS A 9 -9.20 8.66 -31.99
C HIS A 9 -8.00 7.72 -31.80
N PHE A 10 -8.09 6.84 -30.81
CA PHE A 10 -7.06 5.84 -30.46
C PHE A 10 -7.68 4.45 -30.30
N ASP A 11 -6.93 3.40 -30.63
CA ASP A 11 -7.34 2.02 -30.35
C ASP A 11 -7.43 1.76 -28.84
N LEU A 12 -6.52 2.38 -28.07
CA LEU A 12 -6.46 2.26 -26.61
C LEU A 12 -6.18 3.61 -25.94
N VAL A 13 -6.94 3.94 -24.92
CA VAL A 13 -6.69 5.09 -24.04
C VAL A 13 -6.44 4.60 -22.62
N ILE A 14 -5.35 5.04 -22.01
CA ILE A 14 -4.99 4.71 -20.61
C ILE A 14 -4.98 6.01 -19.79
N ILE A 15 -5.75 6.05 -18.72
CA ILE A 15 -5.83 7.21 -17.83
C ILE A 15 -5.11 6.87 -16.53
N GLY A 16 -3.97 7.52 -16.30
CA GLY A 16 -3.06 7.28 -15.16
C GLY A 16 -1.85 6.42 -15.52
N THR A 17 -0.69 6.81 -14.98
CA THR A 17 0.61 6.20 -15.26
C THR A 17 1.16 5.31 -14.15
N GLY A 18 0.29 4.89 -13.24
CA GLY A 18 0.61 3.89 -12.21
C GLY A 18 0.77 2.48 -12.80
N SER A 19 -0.10 1.54 -12.40
CA SER A 19 -0.10 0.18 -12.98
C SER A 19 -0.58 0.15 -14.42
N GLY A 20 -1.47 1.08 -14.82
CA GLY A 20 -1.96 1.18 -16.21
C GLY A 20 -0.85 1.38 -17.24
N ASN A 21 0.23 2.09 -16.88
CA ASN A 21 1.38 2.28 -17.79
C ASN A 21 2.12 0.99 -18.14
N SER A 22 1.85 -0.11 -17.48
CA SER A 22 2.43 -1.42 -17.80
C SER A 22 1.59 -2.24 -18.80
N ILE A 23 0.45 -1.71 -19.27
CA ILE A 23 -0.38 -2.38 -20.28
C ILE A 23 0.29 -2.39 -21.66
N PRO A 24 0.83 -1.26 -22.19
CA PRO A 24 1.48 -1.29 -23.48
C PRO A 24 2.70 -2.22 -23.47
N SER A 25 2.67 -3.21 -24.35
CA SER A 25 3.68 -4.25 -24.57
C SER A 25 3.85 -4.45 -26.08
N PRO A 26 4.81 -5.24 -26.56
CA PRO A 26 5.02 -5.47 -27.99
C PRO A 26 3.77 -5.94 -28.72
N GLU A 27 2.83 -6.60 -28.05
CA GLU A 27 1.55 -7.04 -28.62
C GLU A 27 0.61 -5.87 -28.99
N PHE A 28 0.93 -4.65 -28.54
CA PHE A 28 0.18 -3.43 -28.85
C PHE A 28 0.92 -2.50 -29.84
N ASP A 29 2.03 -2.92 -30.44
CA ASP A 29 2.85 -2.06 -31.32
C ASP A 29 2.09 -1.61 -32.58
N ASP A 30 1.08 -2.37 -33.02
CA ASP A 30 0.20 -2.05 -34.15
C ASP A 30 -0.99 -1.16 -33.76
N LYS A 31 -1.14 -0.80 -32.47
CA LYS A 31 -2.25 0.00 -31.94
C LYS A 31 -1.81 1.43 -31.67
N SER A 32 -2.68 2.38 -31.98
CA SER A 32 -2.55 3.77 -31.54
C SER A 32 -2.97 3.89 -30.07
N ILE A 33 -2.10 4.44 -29.20
CA ILE A 33 -2.33 4.50 -27.77
C ILE A 33 -2.25 5.95 -27.27
N ALA A 34 -3.25 6.39 -26.49
CA ALA A 34 -3.18 7.61 -25.70
C ALA A 34 -2.90 7.25 -24.24
N ILE A 35 -1.91 7.91 -23.62
CA ILE A 35 -1.70 7.88 -22.18
C ILE A 35 -1.98 9.28 -21.63
N ILE A 36 -2.88 9.38 -20.65
CA ILE A 36 -3.27 10.66 -20.06
C ILE A 36 -2.86 10.67 -18.58
N GLU A 37 -2.00 11.63 -18.20
CA GLU A 37 -1.54 11.80 -16.83
C GLU A 37 -1.63 13.28 -16.43
N LYS A 38 -2.24 13.57 -15.26
CA LYS A 38 -2.38 14.93 -14.75
C LYS A 38 -1.24 15.38 -13.84
N GLY A 39 -0.43 14.45 -13.38
CA GLY A 39 0.63 14.66 -12.39
C GLY A 39 1.97 14.09 -12.82
N THR A 40 2.77 13.71 -11.84
CA THR A 40 4.08 13.11 -12.09
C THR A 40 3.93 11.68 -12.61
N PHE A 41 4.61 11.40 -13.71
CA PHE A 41 4.60 10.08 -14.37
C PHE A 41 5.07 8.96 -13.41
N GLY A 42 4.42 7.80 -13.44
CA GLY A 42 4.78 6.63 -12.63
C GLY A 42 3.82 6.31 -11.47
N GLY A 43 2.88 7.22 -11.16
CA GLY A 43 1.81 7.04 -10.16
C GLY A 43 2.30 7.04 -8.70
N THR A 44 1.36 6.84 -7.79
CA THR A 44 1.56 6.97 -6.32
C THR A 44 2.69 6.08 -5.80
N CYS A 45 2.73 4.81 -6.19
CA CYS A 45 3.72 3.87 -5.62
C CYS A 45 5.17 4.28 -5.89
N LEU A 46 5.47 4.77 -7.11
CA LEU A 46 6.81 5.25 -7.46
C LEU A 46 7.14 6.57 -6.76
N ASN A 47 6.22 7.55 -6.85
CA ASN A 47 6.56 8.94 -6.55
C ASN A 47 6.38 9.32 -5.07
N VAL A 48 5.33 8.82 -4.41
CA VAL A 48 4.88 9.29 -3.09
C VAL A 48 4.32 8.17 -2.19
N GLY A 49 4.61 6.91 -2.53
CA GLY A 49 4.06 5.73 -1.83
C GLY A 49 5.12 4.67 -1.54
N CYS A 50 4.86 3.45 -2.00
CA CYS A 50 5.60 2.24 -1.61
C CYS A 50 7.11 2.36 -1.70
N ILE A 51 7.64 2.83 -2.84
CA ILE A 51 9.08 2.80 -3.10
C ILE A 51 9.83 3.81 -2.23
N PRO A 52 9.50 5.12 -2.26
CA PRO A 52 10.20 6.07 -1.40
C PRO A 52 10.00 5.76 0.09
N THR A 53 8.80 5.36 0.53
CA THR A 53 8.56 4.98 1.93
C THR A 53 9.50 3.86 2.37
N LYS A 54 9.70 2.81 1.54
CA LYS A 54 10.65 1.72 1.89
C LYS A 54 12.09 2.18 1.96
N MET A 55 12.49 3.17 1.16
CA MET A 55 13.84 3.74 1.24
C MET A 55 14.05 4.53 2.55
N TYR A 56 12.99 5.17 3.07
CA TYR A 56 13.01 5.83 4.39
C TYR A 56 12.95 4.80 5.53
N VAL A 57 12.06 3.80 5.44
CA VAL A 57 11.96 2.70 6.40
C VAL A 57 13.32 2.04 6.61
N TYR A 58 14.04 1.72 5.53
CA TYR A 58 15.35 1.08 5.66
C TYR A 58 16.38 1.96 6.39
N ALA A 59 16.35 3.27 6.18
CA ALA A 59 17.18 4.20 6.93
C ALA A 59 16.81 4.24 8.42
N ALA A 60 15.51 4.24 8.72
CA ALA A 60 14.99 4.19 10.09
C ALA A 60 15.35 2.87 10.79
N ASP A 61 15.25 1.73 10.10
CA ASP A 61 15.64 0.41 10.62
C ASP A 61 17.12 0.37 11.01
N VAL A 62 18.00 0.95 10.18
CA VAL A 62 19.44 1.04 10.47
C VAL A 62 19.71 1.91 11.70
N ALA A 63 19.04 3.06 11.80
CA ALA A 63 19.18 3.96 12.95
C ALA A 63 18.65 3.31 14.23
N LEU A 64 17.52 2.61 14.16
CA LEU A 64 16.93 1.90 15.29
C LEU A 64 17.84 0.74 15.75
N ALA A 65 18.37 -0.05 14.81
CA ALA A 65 19.31 -1.14 15.11
C ALA A 65 20.56 -0.63 15.85
N ALA A 66 21.06 0.57 15.51
CA ALA A 66 22.16 1.18 16.23
C ALA A 66 21.78 1.56 17.68
N ARG A 67 20.55 2.11 17.90
CA ARG A 67 20.07 2.45 19.24
C ARG A 67 19.85 1.22 20.12
N GLU A 68 19.38 0.12 19.54
CA GLU A 68 19.08 -1.12 20.24
C GLU A 68 20.31 -2.04 20.41
N ALA A 69 21.47 -1.69 19.84
CA ALA A 69 22.66 -2.52 19.81
C ALA A 69 23.20 -2.88 21.20
N THR A 70 22.90 -2.08 22.24
CA THR A 70 23.33 -2.33 23.62
C THR A 70 22.78 -3.64 24.18
N ARG A 71 21.59 -4.10 23.75
CA ARG A 71 21.02 -5.40 24.17
C ARG A 71 21.86 -6.59 23.70
N LEU A 72 22.66 -6.39 22.64
CA LEU A 72 23.59 -7.37 22.09
C LEU A 72 25.04 -7.17 22.56
N GLY A 73 25.27 -6.29 23.55
CA GLY A 73 26.60 -5.99 24.07
C GLY A 73 27.43 -5.03 23.21
N LEU A 74 26.80 -4.34 22.26
CA LEU A 74 27.47 -3.38 21.39
C LEU A 74 27.18 -1.95 21.84
N SER A 75 28.21 -1.10 21.81
CA SER A 75 28.05 0.35 22.01
C SER A 75 27.95 1.02 20.65
N ALA A 76 26.75 1.39 20.24
CA ALA A 76 26.50 2.11 18.99
C ALA A 76 25.51 3.26 19.24
N HIS A 77 25.62 4.31 18.43
CA HIS A 77 24.74 5.47 18.49
C HIS A 77 24.65 6.13 17.11
N VAL A 78 23.63 6.94 16.91
CA VAL A 78 23.45 7.77 15.73
C VAL A 78 23.81 9.19 16.14
N ASP A 79 24.90 9.74 15.60
CA ASP A 79 25.37 11.10 15.92
C ASP A 79 24.47 12.15 15.33
N ALA A 80 24.03 11.95 14.09
CA ALA A 80 23.15 12.87 13.35
C ALA A 80 22.42 12.14 12.22
N VAL A 81 21.29 12.68 11.81
CA VAL A 81 20.56 12.32 10.61
C VAL A 81 20.79 13.39 9.55
N ASP A 82 21.39 13.02 8.44
CA ASP A 82 21.50 13.86 7.25
C ASP A 82 20.21 13.75 6.42
N TRP A 83 19.21 14.55 6.80
CA TRP A 83 17.90 14.53 6.15
C TRP A 83 18.00 14.92 4.67
N ASP A 84 18.76 15.96 4.35
CA ASP A 84 18.97 16.41 2.96
C ASP A 84 19.60 15.30 2.13
N GLY A 85 20.59 14.61 2.67
CA GLY A 85 21.23 13.45 2.03
C GLY A 85 20.26 12.27 1.84
N ILE A 86 19.30 12.05 2.74
CA ILE A 86 18.24 11.06 2.56
C ILE A 86 17.30 11.47 1.43
N VAL A 87 16.80 12.71 1.44
CA VAL A 87 15.92 13.25 0.39
C VAL A 87 16.60 13.17 -0.98
N GLU A 88 17.87 13.60 -1.07
CA GLU A 88 18.65 13.54 -2.30
C GLU A 88 18.80 12.10 -2.81
N ARG A 89 19.17 11.17 -1.92
CA ARG A 89 19.33 9.74 -2.25
C ARG A 89 18.02 9.11 -2.75
N VAL A 90 16.90 9.45 -2.11
CA VAL A 90 15.59 8.86 -2.43
C VAL A 90 15.02 9.47 -3.70
N PHE A 91 14.95 10.79 -3.76
CA PHE A 91 14.24 11.48 -4.83
C PHE A 91 15.15 11.88 -5.98
N HIS A 92 16.11 12.78 -5.78
CA HIS A 92 16.92 13.33 -6.88
C HIS A 92 17.76 12.28 -7.57
N ASN A 93 18.36 11.36 -6.80
CA ASN A 93 19.25 10.32 -7.33
C ASN A 93 18.51 9.03 -7.73
N ARG A 94 17.18 8.93 -7.50
CA ARG A 94 16.45 7.70 -7.85
C ARG A 94 15.05 7.96 -8.40
N ILE A 95 14.12 8.38 -7.57
CA ILE A 95 12.69 8.41 -7.95
C ILE A 95 12.43 9.37 -9.10
N ASP A 96 12.93 10.60 -9.03
CA ASP A 96 12.69 11.62 -10.03
C ASP A 96 13.32 11.26 -11.39
N GLN A 97 14.45 10.56 -11.36
CA GLN A 97 15.10 10.04 -12.58
C GLN A 97 14.29 8.91 -13.22
N ILE A 98 13.74 7.98 -12.41
CA ILE A 98 12.94 6.88 -12.92
C ILE A 98 11.61 7.41 -13.49
N ALA A 99 10.95 8.35 -12.82
CA ALA A 99 9.73 8.96 -13.28
C ALA A 99 9.92 9.68 -14.62
N ARG A 100 10.97 10.52 -14.71
CA ARG A 100 11.35 11.25 -15.94
C ARG A 100 11.71 10.28 -17.06
N GLY A 101 12.58 9.31 -16.79
CA GLY A 101 12.99 8.34 -17.81
C GLY A 101 11.82 7.48 -18.32
N GLY A 102 10.85 7.17 -17.48
CA GLY A 102 9.62 6.49 -17.87
C GLY A 102 8.74 7.34 -18.79
N GLU A 103 8.63 8.63 -18.51
CA GLU A 103 7.92 9.58 -19.39
C GLU A 103 8.64 9.79 -20.72
N GLU A 104 9.96 10.05 -20.68
CA GLU A 104 10.80 10.20 -21.87
C GLU A 104 10.71 8.98 -22.78
N TYR A 105 10.72 7.76 -22.20
CA TYR A 105 10.52 6.52 -22.95
C TYR A 105 9.16 6.49 -23.67
N ARG A 106 8.07 6.87 -22.98
CA ARG A 106 6.72 6.87 -23.58
C ARG A 106 6.50 7.97 -24.63
N ARG A 107 7.30 9.03 -24.59
CA ARG A 107 7.28 10.10 -25.59
C ARG A 107 8.34 9.91 -26.69
N GLY A 108 9.21 8.92 -26.51
CA GLY A 108 10.38 8.69 -27.36
C GLY A 108 10.11 7.88 -28.61
N GLU A 109 11.17 7.72 -29.41
CA GLU A 109 11.13 6.97 -30.68
C GLU A 109 10.95 5.45 -30.47
N GLU A 110 11.18 4.95 -29.24
CA GLU A 110 11.01 3.53 -28.89
C GLU A 110 9.52 3.13 -28.79
N THR A 111 8.62 4.10 -28.60
CA THR A 111 7.16 3.85 -28.54
C THR A 111 6.40 4.83 -29.45
N PRO A 112 6.63 4.82 -30.77
CA PRO A 112 6.10 5.82 -31.69
C PRO A 112 4.58 5.77 -31.86
N ASN A 113 3.96 4.68 -31.44
CA ASN A 113 2.51 4.47 -31.44
C ASN A 113 1.82 5.06 -30.19
N ILE A 114 2.58 5.64 -29.24
CA ILE A 114 2.04 6.22 -27.98
C ILE A 114 2.08 7.75 -28.06
N THR A 115 0.95 8.36 -27.70
CA THR A 115 0.82 9.81 -27.49
C THR A 115 0.53 10.07 -26.00
N VAL A 116 1.34 10.90 -25.34
CA VAL A 116 1.17 11.24 -23.93
C VAL A 116 0.60 12.64 -23.77
N PHE A 117 -0.48 12.77 -23.00
CA PHE A 117 -1.16 14.01 -22.68
C PHE A 117 -0.96 14.37 -21.19
N ASP A 118 -0.40 15.55 -20.91
CA ASP A 118 -0.18 16.07 -19.56
C ASP A 118 -1.40 16.86 -19.07
N GLN A 119 -2.53 16.17 -18.92
CA GLN A 119 -3.81 16.81 -18.66
C GLN A 119 -4.66 15.97 -17.71
N HIS A 120 -5.58 16.63 -17.04
CA HIS A 120 -6.67 15.95 -16.36
C HIS A 120 -7.72 15.49 -17.36
N ALA A 121 -8.05 14.20 -17.38
CA ALA A 121 -9.10 13.65 -18.23
C ALA A 121 -10.45 13.60 -17.48
N ARG A 122 -11.54 13.94 -18.20
CA ARG A 122 -12.93 13.71 -17.75
C ARG A 122 -13.77 13.20 -18.89
N PHE A 123 -14.76 12.39 -18.60
CA PHE A 123 -15.72 11.94 -19.59
C PHE A 123 -16.71 13.06 -19.95
N ILE A 124 -16.96 13.24 -21.23
CA ILE A 124 -17.98 14.15 -21.79
C ILE A 124 -19.06 13.39 -22.59
N GLY A 125 -18.96 12.08 -22.67
CA GLY A 125 -19.87 11.16 -23.31
C GLY A 125 -19.32 9.73 -23.34
N PRO A 126 -20.09 8.75 -23.83
CA PRO A 126 -19.61 7.37 -23.97
C PRO A 126 -18.30 7.31 -24.74
N LYS A 127 -17.28 6.70 -24.14
CA LYS A 127 -15.90 6.56 -24.67
C LYS A 127 -15.30 7.85 -25.24
N THR A 128 -15.74 9.01 -24.72
CA THR A 128 -15.28 10.33 -25.15
C THR A 128 -14.79 11.12 -23.96
N LEU A 129 -13.53 11.52 -24.00
CA LEU A 129 -12.83 12.25 -22.96
C LEU A 129 -12.49 13.67 -23.41
N GLN A 130 -12.50 14.59 -22.48
CA GLN A 130 -11.86 15.88 -22.59
C GLN A 130 -10.60 15.87 -21.73
N ALA A 131 -9.45 16.22 -22.33
CA ALA A 131 -8.16 16.39 -21.67
C ALA A 131 -7.61 17.78 -22.05
N GLY A 132 -7.79 18.77 -21.17
CA GLY A 132 -7.53 20.17 -21.50
C GLY A 132 -8.41 20.65 -22.66
N ASP A 133 -7.77 21.08 -23.76
CA ASP A 133 -8.45 21.50 -25.01
C ASP A 133 -8.66 20.34 -25.98
N ASP A 134 -8.07 19.16 -25.72
CA ASP A 134 -8.16 18.00 -26.58
C ASP A 134 -9.43 17.17 -26.30
N ILE A 135 -10.07 16.70 -27.38
CA ILE A 135 -11.14 15.71 -27.33
C ILE A 135 -10.54 14.38 -27.79
N ILE A 136 -10.63 13.37 -26.94
CA ILE A 136 -10.02 12.05 -27.16
C ILE A 136 -11.12 10.99 -27.13
N THR A 137 -11.10 10.08 -28.09
CA THR A 137 -11.98 8.92 -28.15
C THR A 137 -11.16 7.64 -28.23
N GLY A 138 -11.68 6.52 -27.75
CA GLY A 138 -11.00 5.24 -27.81
C GLY A 138 -11.92 4.08 -28.10
N ASP A 139 -11.40 3.06 -28.83
CA ASP A 139 -12.09 1.79 -28.93
C ASP A 139 -12.17 1.11 -27.56
N ASN A 140 -11.05 1.13 -26.83
CA ASN A 140 -10.96 0.72 -25.43
C ASN A 140 -10.38 1.85 -24.57
N ILE A 141 -10.92 2.01 -23.35
CA ILE A 141 -10.41 2.97 -22.37
C ILE A 141 -10.14 2.23 -21.07
N VAL A 142 -8.96 2.42 -20.49
CA VAL A 142 -8.57 1.85 -19.18
C VAL A 142 -8.44 2.99 -18.17
N ILE A 143 -9.25 2.94 -17.12
CA ILE A 143 -9.20 3.88 -15.99
C ILE A 143 -8.29 3.28 -14.92
N ALA A 144 -7.11 3.90 -14.71
CA ALA A 144 -6.10 3.48 -13.74
C ALA A 144 -5.63 4.67 -12.88
N THR A 145 -6.57 5.54 -12.52
CA THR A 145 -6.32 6.84 -11.85
C THR A 145 -5.98 6.71 -10.35
N GLY A 146 -6.07 5.51 -9.79
CA GLY A 146 -5.68 5.26 -8.40
C GLY A 146 -6.57 5.94 -7.36
N SER A 147 -5.95 6.38 -6.27
CA SER A 147 -6.59 7.01 -5.12
C SER A 147 -5.78 8.19 -4.61
N SER A 148 -6.42 9.07 -3.82
CA SER A 148 -5.79 10.23 -3.16
C SER A 148 -6.00 10.18 -1.64
N PRO A 149 -5.15 10.83 -0.83
CA PRO A 149 -5.36 10.96 0.61
C PRO A 149 -6.68 11.67 0.93
N VAL A 150 -7.33 11.25 2.02
CA VAL A 150 -8.51 11.93 2.56
C VAL A 150 -8.09 12.86 3.68
N LEU A 151 -8.47 14.13 3.58
CA LEU A 151 -8.34 15.12 4.64
C LEU A 151 -9.74 15.43 5.20
N PRO A 152 -10.16 14.81 6.32
CA PRO A 152 -11.41 15.17 6.97
C PRO A 152 -11.29 16.52 7.70
N GLU A 153 -12.42 17.06 8.15
CA GLU A 153 -12.38 18.21 9.07
C GLU A 153 -11.76 17.80 10.41
N PRO A 154 -11.00 18.70 11.06
CA PRO A 154 -10.74 20.11 10.71
C PRO A 154 -9.55 20.30 9.75
N TYR A 155 -8.95 19.24 9.22
CA TYR A 155 -7.73 19.33 8.40
C TYR A 155 -8.00 19.93 7.01
N ALA A 156 -9.14 19.60 6.39
CA ALA A 156 -9.48 20.06 5.04
C ALA A 156 -9.69 21.58 4.94
N SER A 157 -10.28 22.19 5.97
CA SER A 157 -10.53 23.64 6.03
C SER A 157 -9.43 24.44 6.74
N SER A 158 -8.36 23.77 7.19
CA SER A 158 -7.28 24.42 7.94
C SER A 158 -6.45 25.33 7.05
N SER A 159 -6.09 26.49 7.56
CA SER A 159 -5.06 27.38 6.97
C SER A 159 -3.62 26.93 7.33
N VAL A 160 -3.50 26.02 8.28
CA VAL A 160 -2.20 25.46 8.71
C VAL A 160 -1.76 24.40 7.70
N PRO A 161 -0.47 24.35 7.33
CA PRO A 161 0.04 23.29 6.46
C PRO A 161 -0.20 21.91 7.07
N VAL A 162 -0.91 21.06 6.33
CA VAL A 162 -1.19 19.66 6.68
C VAL A 162 -0.50 18.77 5.66
N HIS A 163 0.39 17.90 6.14
CA HIS A 163 1.10 16.97 5.29
C HIS A 163 0.35 15.65 5.12
N THR A 164 0.56 15.02 3.97
CA THR A 164 0.12 13.66 3.67
C THR A 164 1.31 12.82 3.20
N ASN A 165 1.07 11.56 2.79
CA ASN A 165 2.11 10.75 2.16
C ASN A 165 2.66 11.40 0.87
N GLU A 166 1.95 12.34 0.26
CA GLU A 166 2.33 12.93 -1.02
C GLU A 166 3.50 13.94 -0.89
N ASP A 167 3.67 14.55 0.28
CA ASP A 167 4.66 15.61 0.48
C ASP A 167 5.58 15.42 1.70
N ILE A 168 5.16 14.70 2.73
CA ILE A 168 5.89 14.57 4.00
C ILE A 168 7.35 14.08 3.84
N MET A 169 7.63 13.25 2.84
CA MET A 169 8.98 12.74 2.57
C MET A 169 9.87 13.75 1.84
N ARG A 170 9.32 14.86 1.36
CA ARG A 170 10.03 15.93 0.65
C ARG A 170 10.16 17.20 1.47
N LEU A 171 9.94 17.13 2.77
CA LEU A 171 10.16 18.27 3.66
C LEU A 171 11.60 18.79 3.54
N GLU A 172 11.78 20.10 3.52
CA GLU A 172 13.11 20.73 3.48
C GLU A 172 13.96 20.40 4.72
N LYS A 173 13.29 20.10 5.85
CA LYS A 173 13.96 19.75 7.11
C LYS A 173 13.18 18.64 7.81
N GLN A 174 13.91 17.75 8.46
CA GLN A 174 13.32 16.81 9.38
C GLN A 174 12.68 17.56 10.55
N PRO A 175 11.37 17.37 10.85
CA PRO A 175 10.76 18.00 12.02
C PRO A 175 11.29 17.35 13.30
N ARG A 176 11.48 18.16 14.36
CA ARG A 176 11.87 17.67 15.69
C ARG A 176 10.71 16.92 16.36
N SER A 177 9.48 17.33 16.07
CA SER A 177 8.27 16.70 16.56
C SER A 177 7.20 16.62 15.47
N LEU A 178 6.44 15.53 15.46
CA LEU A 178 5.43 15.22 14.43
C LEU A 178 4.18 14.63 15.08
N ILE A 179 3.02 15.23 14.77
CA ILE A 179 1.74 14.60 15.02
C ILE A 179 1.39 13.69 13.82
N VAL A 180 1.17 12.40 14.05
CA VAL A 180 0.69 11.45 13.03
C VAL A 180 -0.76 11.12 13.32
N VAL A 181 -1.68 11.52 12.43
CA VAL A 181 -3.11 11.29 12.59
C VAL A 181 -3.54 10.08 11.78
N GLY A 182 -4.02 9.05 12.46
CA GLY A 182 -4.50 7.81 11.89
C GLY A 182 -3.94 6.58 12.57
N GLY A 183 -4.57 5.43 12.34
CA GLY A 183 -4.17 4.13 12.89
C GLY A 183 -4.01 3.04 11.83
N GLY A 184 -3.95 3.42 10.55
CA GLY A 184 -3.73 2.53 9.41
C GLY A 184 -2.25 2.31 9.10
N TYR A 185 -1.98 1.49 8.07
CA TYR A 185 -0.61 1.11 7.70
C TYR A 185 0.26 2.31 7.32
N ILE A 186 -0.28 3.32 6.61
CA ILE A 186 0.46 4.53 6.23
C ILE A 186 0.89 5.30 7.49
N ALA A 187 -0.03 5.51 8.44
CA ALA A 187 0.26 6.20 9.69
C ALA A 187 1.37 5.49 10.48
N MET A 188 1.27 4.16 10.61
CA MET A 188 2.22 3.37 11.39
C MET A 188 3.59 3.28 10.73
N GLU A 189 3.67 3.17 9.40
CA GLU A 189 4.94 3.19 8.68
C GLU A 189 5.64 4.56 8.83
N PHE A 190 4.93 5.67 8.69
CA PHE A 190 5.54 6.99 8.89
C PHE A 190 5.87 7.28 10.36
N ALA A 191 5.04 6.84 11.31
CA ALA A 191 5.39 6.91 12.72
C ALA A 191 6.73 6.19 12.99
N HIS A 192 6.89 4.96 12.43
CA HIS A 192 8.16 4.24 12.50
C HIS A 192 9.32 4.98 11.84
N VAL A 193 9.13 5.53 10.64
CA VAL A 193 10.17 6.26 9.91
C VAL A 193 10.68 7.45 10.71
N PHE A 194 9.78 8.33 11.14
CA PHE A 194 10.16 9.58 11.80
C PHE A 194 10.75 9.33 13.18
N ASP A 195 10.15 8.45 13.99
CA ASP A 195 10.70 8.05 15.29
C ASP A 195 12.05 7.35 15.13
N GLY A 196 12.16 6.41 14.19
CA GLY A 196 13.42 5.73 13.88
C GLY A 196 14.54 6.71 13.51
N LEU A 197 14.23 7.80 12.83
CA LEU A 197 15.16 8.87 12.49
C LEU A 197 15.30 9.95 13.57
N GLY A 198 14.60 9.85 14.72
CA GLY A 198 14.81 10.70 15.89
C GLY A 198 13.86 11.87 16.03
N THR A 199 12.78 11.93 15.25
CA THR A 199 11.67 12.83 15.46
C THR A 199 10.82 12.35 16.66
N GLU A 200 10.40 13.25 17.53
CA GLU A 200 9.43 12.95 18.58
C GLU A 200 8.04 12.77 17.95
N VAL A 201 7.47 11.56 18.04
CA VAL A 201 6.22 11.22 17.36
C VAL A 201 5.08 11.07 18.35
N THR A 202 4.01 11.86 18.15
CA THR A 202 2.71 11.66 18.82
C THR A 202 1.72 11.09 17.81
N VAL A 203 1.15 9.93 18.10
CA VAL A 203 0.13 9.31 17.26
C VAL A 203 -1.26 9.63 17.81
N VAL A 204 -2.09 10.26 16.97
CA VAL A 204 -3.49 10.55 17.30
C VAL A 204 -4.40 9.61 16.51
N ASN A 205 -5.20 8.80 17.21
CA ASN A 205 -6.13 7.87 16.60
C ASN A 205 -7.51 7.95 17.28
N ARG A 206 -8.58 7.82 16.50
CA ARG A 206 -9.97 7.85 17.01
C ARG A 206 -10.36 6.60 17.80
N SER A 207 -9.60 5.53 17.72
CA SER A 207 -9.85 4.28 18.42
C SER A 207 -8.60 3.77 19.12
N GLU A 208 -8.79 2.94 20.13
CA GLU A 208 -7.67 2.36 20.88
C GLU A 208 -6.82 1.38 20.09
N LYS A 209 -7.37 0.76 19.02
CA LYS A 209 -6.67 -0.24 18.21
C LYS A 209 -6.14 0.37 16.91
N PHE A 210 -4.86 0.15 16.66
CA PHE A 210 -4.21 0.34 15.35
C PHE A 210 -4.38 -0.92 14.49
N LEU A 211 -4.25 -0.77 13.18
CA LEU A 211 -4.23 -1.89 12.22
C LEU A 211 -5.35 -2.91 12.47
N ARG A 212 -6.58 -2.43 12.62
CA ARG A 212 -7.77 -3.22 13.04
C ARG A 212 -8.13 -4.40 12.14
N PHE A 213 -7.56 -4.48 10.94
CA PHE A 213 -7.78 -5.58 10.00
C PHE A 213 -6.90 -6.80 10.27
N LEU A 214 -5.91 -6.67 11.16
CA LEU A 214 -5.03 -7.78 11.53
C LEU A 214 -5.77 -8.81 12.38
N ASP A 215 -5.23 -10.04 12.38
CA ASP A 215 -5.59 -11.03 13.37
C ASP A 215 -5.36 -10.51 14.81
N GLU A 216 -6.21 -10.93 15.75
CA GLU A 216 -6.25 -10.35 17.11
C GLU A 216 -4.93 -10.52 17.86
N ASP A 217 -4.23 -11.65 17.71
CA ASP A 217 -2.95 -11.89 18.40
C ASP A 217 -1.87 -10.91 17.91
N LEU A 218 -1.85 -10.63 16.60
CA LEU A 218 -0.92 -9.65 16.03
C LEU A 218 -1.33 -8.23 16.42
N SER A 219 -2.63 -7.91 16.29
CA SER A 219 -3.16 -6.59 16.59
C SER A 219 -2.90 -6.21 18.05
N SER A 220 -3.22 -7.10 18.99
CA SER A 220 -3.00 -6.85 20.42
C SER A 220 -1.53 -6.58 20.71
N ARG A 221 -0.64 -7.49 20.28
CA ARG A 221 0.81 -7.39 20.52
C ARG A 221 1.42 -6.14 19.86
N PHE A 222 1.00 -5.80 18.62
CA PHE A 222 1.46 -4.58 17.97
C PHE A 222 1.00 -3.33 18.71
N ASN A 223 -0.23 -3.30 19.22
CA ASN A 223 -0.75 -2.16 19.96
C ASN A 223 0.03 -1.91 21.26
N ASP A 224 0.45 -2.96 21.96
CA ASP A 224 1.28 -2.84 23.15
C ASP A 224 2.64 -2.20 22.79
N ILE A 225 3.31 -2.72 21.74
CA ILE A 225 4.58 -2.18 21.25
C ILE A 225 4.44 -0.71 20.81
N ALA A 226 3.38 -0.37 20.09
CA ALA A 226 3.14 0.99 19.63
C ALA A 226 2.94 1.99 20.79
N ARG A 227 2.24 1.56 21.86
CA ARG A 227 2.04 2.38 23.07
C ARG A 227 3.30 2.55 23.91
N GLU A 228 4.20 1.56 23.90
CA GLU A 228 5.51 1.68 24.57
C GLU A 228 6.44 2.63 23.81
N ARG A 229 6.28 2.70 22.49
CA ARG A 229 7.20 3.42 21.61
C ARG A 229 6.77 4.86 21.32
N PHE A 230 5.48 5.10 21.14
CA PHE A 230 4.92 6.40 20.74
C PHE A 230 4.09 7.02 21.86
N ASP A 231 4.03 8.36 21.90
CA ASP A 231 2.98 9.05 22.65
C ASP A 231 1.65 8.87 21.89
N VAL A 232 0.75 8.07 22.46
CA VAL A 232 -0.54 7.73 21.83
C VAL A 232 -1.65 8.52 22.47
N ARG A 233 -2.38 9.29 21.67
CA ARG A 233 -3.58 10.04 22.07
C ARG A 233 -4.81 9.50 21.37
N ILE A 234 -5.83 9.16 22.15
CA ILE A 234 -7.11 8.66 21.61
C ILE A 234 -8.11 9.79 21.59
N GLY A 235 -8.66 10.06 20.42
CA GLY A 235 -9.67 11.10 20.22
C GLY A 235 -9.80 11.52 18.75
N THR A 236 -10.82 12.35 18.51
CA THR A 236 -11.07 12.97 17.21
C THR A 236 -10.67 14.44 17.26
N ALA A 237 -9.96 14.92 16.26
CA ALA A 237 -9.60 16.33 16.18
C ALA A 237 -10.83 17.23 16.04
N THR A 238 -10.87 18.30 16.81
CA THR A 238 -11.93 19.33 16.78
C THR A 238 -11.43 20.67 16.27
N ALA A 239 -10.13 20.94 16.43
CA ALA A 239 -9.50 22.16 15.93
C ALA A 239 -8.03 21.93 15.59
N LEU A 240 -7.53 22.65 14.59
CA LEU A 240 -6.13 22.73 14.23
C LEU A 240 -5.75 24.20 14.08
N GLU A 241 -4.74 24.64 14.81
CA GLU A 241 -4.30 26.02 14.89
C GLU A 241 -2.79 26.14 14.65
N GLU A 242 -2.35 27.24 14.04
CA GLU A 242 -0.95 27.58 13.92
C GLU A 242 -0.41 28.10 15.27
N THR A 243 0.83 27.75 15.58
CA THR A 243 1.57 28.27 16.72
C THR A 243 2.86 28.94 16.26
N ALA A 244 3.58 29.58 17.16
CA ALA A 244 4.88 30.18 16.81
C ALA A 244 5.92 29.16 16.34
N ASP A 245 5.80 27.92 16.82
CA ASP A 245 6.77 26.83 16.59
C ASP A 245 6.21 25.63 15.82
N GLY A 246 5.02 25.77 15.21
CA GLY A 246 4.40 24.69 14.46
C GLY A 246 2.86 24.68 14.55
N VAL A 247 2.29 23.58 15.01
CA VAL A 247 0.83 23.34 15.02
C VAL A 247 0.33 22.89 16.39
N ARG A 248 -0.91 23.23 16.70
CA ARG A 248 -1.67 22.79 17.86
C ARG A 248 -2.93 22.06 17.44
N LEU A 249 -3.07 20.81 17.82
CA LEU A 249 -4.24 19.96 17.59
C LEU A 249 -5.03 19.83 18.89
N THR A 250 -6.34 20.17 18.87
CA THR A 250 -7.25 19.97 19.99
C THR A 250 -8.16 18.77 19.68
N LEU A 251 -8.29 17.86 20.64
CA LEU A 251 -9.14 16.67 20.56
C LEU A 251 -10.50 16.89 21.22
N ASP A 252 -11.45 16.02 20.92
CA ASP A 252 -12.80 15.99 21.50
C ASP A 252 -12.81 15.68 23.00
N SER A 253 -11.75 15.05 23.52
CA SER A 253 -11.50 14.88 24.97
C SER A 253 -11.14 16.19 25.67
N GLY A 254 -10.76 17.24 24.93
CA GLY A 254 -10.15 18.47 25.42
C GLY A 254 -8.63 18.40 25.53
N ASP A 255 -8.01 17.26 25.22
CA ASP A 255 -6.55 17.16 25.14
C ASP A 255 -5.99 18.00 24.01
N VAL A 256 -4.79 18.55 24.24
CA VAL A 256 -4.06 19.39 23.27
C VAL A 256 -2.72 18.73 22.99
N VAL A 257 -2.37 18.64 21.70
CA VAL A 257 -1.07 18.14 21.22
C VAL A 257 -0.42 19.21 20.37
N GLU A 258 0.85 19.48 20.60
CA GLU A 258 1.65 20.45 19.82
C GLU A 258 2.84 19.77 19.18
N ALA A 259 3.17 20.13 17.94
CA ALA A 259 4.35 19.67 17.22
C ALA A 259 4.77 20.64 16.11
N GLU A 260 5.98 20.46 15.57
CA GLU A 260 6.46 21.28 14.43
C GLU A 260 5.68 20.99 13.14
N ALA A 261 5.20 19.74 12.96
CA ALA A 261 4.46 19.35 11.77
C ALA A 261 3.33 18.36 12.10
N ILE A 262 2.40 18.21 11.18
CA ILE A 262 1.30 17.26 11.27
C ILE A 262 1.19 16.45 9.96
N LEU A 263 1.11 15.12 10.08
CA LEU A 263 0.83 14.19 8.99
C LEU A 263 -0.57 13.61 9.18
N VAL A 264 -1.44 13.76 8.18
CA VAL A 264 -2.77 13.16 8.18
C VAL A 264 -2.80 11.93 7.26
N ALA A 265 -3.03 10.77 7.85
CA ALA A 265 -3.07 9.48 7.18
C ALA A 265 -4.32 8.68 7.58
N THR A 266 -5.50 9.32 7.44
CA THR A 266 -6.79 8.82 7.92
C THR A 266 -7.53 7.94 6.91
N GLY A 267 -7.02 7.81 5.69
CA GLY A 267 -7.58 6.99 4.63
C GLY A 267 -7.28 7.50 3.23
N ARG A 268 -7.80 6.79 2.23
CA ARG A 268 -7.67 7.14 0.81
C ARG A 268 -9.04 7.07 0.12
N GLN A 269 -9.24 7.94 -0.87
CA GLN A 269 -10.44 8.03 -1.69
C GLN A 269 -10.10 7.62 -3.12
N PRO A 270 -10.84 6.69 -3.76
CA PRO A 270 -10.69 6.41 -5.19
C PRO A 270 -10.95 7.64 -6.04
N ASN A 271 -10.15 7.85 -7.10
CA ASN A 271 -10.20 9.07 -7.94
C ASN A 271 -11.27 9.03 -9.05
N GLY A 272 -12.30 8.19 -8.93
CA GLY A 272 -13.40 8.12 -9.89
C GLY A 272 -14.30 9.37 -9.88
N ASP A 273 -14.46 10.02 -8.75
CA ASP A 273 -15.26 11.21 -8.53
C ASP A 273 -14.80 12.45 -9.32
N GLN A 274 -13.55 12.46 -9.76
CA GLN A 274 -12.94 13.58 -10.50
C GLN A 274 -13.15 13.51 -12.02
N MET A 275 -13.85 12.49 -12.53
CA MET A 275 -13.84 12.14 -13.96
C MET A 275 -15.19 12.29 -14.67
N ASP A 276 -16.24 12.82 -14.03
CA ASP A 276 -17.59 12.96 -14.60
C ASP A 276 -18.14 11.64 -15.18
N LEU A 277 -17.89 10.50 -14.50
CA LEU A 277 -18.20 9.13 -14.97
C LEU A 277 -19.65 8.90 -15.37
N SER A 278 -20.58 9.59 -14.72
CA SER A 278 -22.02 9.48 -15.01
C SER A 278 -22.39 9.90 -16.44
N THR A 279 -21.58 10.76 -17.08
CA THR A 279 -21.82 11.21 -18.48
C THR A 279 -21.61 10.08 -19.50
N SER A 280 -20.85 9.04 -19.12
CA SER A 280 -20.61 7.85 -19.93
C SER A 280 -21.35 6.61 -19.46
N GLY A 281 -22.21 6.73 -18.42
CA GLY A 281 -22.95 5.62 -17.86
C GLY A 281 -22.10 4.65 -17.02
N ILE A 282 -20.93 5.09 -16.56
CA ILE A 282 -20.09 4.31 -15.66
C ILE A 282 -20.62 4.48 -14.23
N GLU A 283 -20.91 3.35 -13.58
CA GLU A 283 -21.42 3.32 -12.23
C GLU A 283 -20.29 3.21 -11.20
N MET A 284 -20.53 3.76 -10.01
CA MET A 284 -19.65 3.65 -8.84
C MET A 284 -20.34 2.94 -7.67
N HIS A 285 -19.54 2.36 -6.79
CA HIS A 285 -19.97 1.94 -5.46
C HIS A 285 -20.15 3.16 -4.54
N GLU A 286 -20.80 2.97 -3.39
CA GLU A 286 -21.00 4.02 -2.39
C GLU A 286 -19.68 4.56 -1.80
N ASP A 287 -18.63 3.75 -1.80
CA ASP A 287 -17.29 4.12 -1.33
C ASP A 287 -16.44 4.84 -2.40
N GLY A 288 -17.01 5.15 -3.55
CA GLY A 288 -16.39 5.89 -4.65
C GLY A 288 -15.57 5.04 -5.63
N ARG A 289 -15.50 3.72 -5.43
CA ARG A 289 -14.86 2.82 -6.40
C ARG A 289 -15.72 2.64 -7.65
N ILE A 290 -15.08 2.59 -8.81
CA ILE A 290 -15.76 2.23 -10.06
C ILE A 290 -16.24 0.78 -9.98
N LYS A 291 -17.51 0.54 -10.35
CA LYS A 291 -18.03 -0.83 -10.46
C LYS A 291 -17.44 -1.52 -11.68
N VAL A 292 -16.86 -2.68 -11.44
CA VAL A 292 -16.34 -3.57 -12.48
C VAL A 292 -16.85 -4.99 -12.26
N ASP A 293 -16.92 -5.75 -13.34
CA ASP A 293 -17.13 -7.19 -13.26
C ASP A 293 -15.83 -7.93 -12.89
N GLU A 294 -15.89 -9.25 -12.81
CA GLU A 294 -14.72 -10.09 -12.47
C GLU A 294 -13.56 -9.96 -13.46
N PHE A 295 -13.80 -9.46 -14.67
CA PHE A 295 -12.80 -9.28 -15.72
C PHE A 295 -12.22 -7.85 -15.77
N GLY A 296 -12.73 -6.92 -14.98
CA GLY A 296 -12.32 -5.51 -14.95
C GLY A 296 -13.10 -4.60 -15.89
N ARG A 297 -14.21 -5.07 -16.49
CA ARG A 297 -15.07 -4.26 -17.36
C ARG A 297 -16.02 -3.42 -16.51
N THR A 298 -16.15 -2.15 -16.87
CA THR A 298 -17.15 -1.25 -16.25
C THR A 298 -18.54 -1.47 -16.85
N THR A 299 -19.52 -0.72 -16.38
CA THR A 299 -20.88 -0.72 -16.96
C THR A 299 -20.97 -0.06 -18.35
N CYS A 300 -19.89 0.61 -18.82
CA CYS A 300 -19.78 1.16 -20.17
C CYS A 300 -18.95 0.21 -21.03
N GLU A 301 -19.53 -0.29 -22.13
CA GLU A 301 -18.86 -1.21 -23.05
C GLU A 301 -17.54 -0.62 -23.61
N GLY A 302 -16.45 -1.40 -23.57
CA GLY A 302 -15.12 -0.98 -23.99
C GLY A 302 -14.41 -0.08 -22.96
N VAL A 303 -14.97 0.10 -21.76
CA VAL A 303 -14.30 0.83 -20.68
C VAL A 303 -13.98 -0.13 -19.52
N TRP A 304 -12.73 -0.12 -19.12
CA TRP A 304 -12.13 -0.99 -18.10
C TRP A 304 -11.63 -0.15 -16.91
N ALA A 305 -11.54 -0.74 -15.74
CA ALA A 305 -10.88 -0.09 -14.60
C ALA A 305 -10.07 -1.10 -13.79
N LEU A 306 -8.96 -0.62 -13.19
CA LEU A 306 -8.05 -1.41 -12.36
C LEU A 306 -7.34 -0.57 -11.30
N GLY A 307 -6.82 -1.24 -10.28
CA GLY A 307 -6.11 -0.61 -9.17
C GLY A 307 -7.06 0.13 -8.23
N ASP A 308 -6.53 1.01 -7.39
CA ASP A 308 -7.26 1.64 -6.28
C ASP A 308 -8.58 2.32 -6.69
N VAL A 309 -8.73 2.70 -7.96
CA VAL A 309 -9.96 3.36 -8.45
C VAL A 309 -11.15 2.39 -8.51
N SER A 310 -10.93 1.08 -8.59
CA SER A 310 -11.98 0.05 -8.69
C SER A 310 -11.79 -1.10 -7.69
N SER A 311 -10.55 -1.39 -7.31
CA SER A 311 -10.20 -2.49 -6.42
C SER A 311 -10.50 -2.18 -4.94
N PRO A 312 -11.03 -3.14 -4.16
CA PRO A 312 -11.14 -2.98 -2.71
C PRO A 312 -9.77 -3.06 -1.99
N TYR A 313 -8.72 -3.46 -2.72
CA TYR A 313 -7.41 -3.77 -2.16
C TYR A 313 -6.39 -2.69 -2.48
N MET A 314 -6.33 -1.59 -2.08
CA MET A 314 -5.38 -0.50 -2.43
C MET A 314 -3.89 -0.90 -2.27
N LEU A 315 -3.47 -1.95 -3.02
CA LEU A 315 -2.15 -2.57 -2.96
C LEU A 315 -1.52 -2.66 -4.35
N LYS A 316 -0.25 -2.23 -4.46
CA LYS A 316 0.45 -2.18 -5.76
C LYS A 316 0.54 -3.54 -6.47
N HIS A 317 0.83 -4.61 -5.72
CA HIS A 317 0.94 -5.94 -6.32
C HIS A 317 -0.43 -6.48 -6.80
N VAL A 318 -1.53 -6.10 -6.17
CA VAL A 318 -2.89 -6.39 -6.64
C VAL A 318 -3.15 -5.61 -7.94
N ALA A 319 -2.93 -4.30 -7.94
CA ALA A 319 -3.09 -3.49 -9.16
C ALA A 319 -2.22 -3.98 -10.34
N ASN A 320 -1.02 -4.51 -10.07
CA ASN A 320 -0.18 -5.12 -11.10
C ASN A 320 -0.73 -6.46 -11.60
N ALA A 321 -1.39 -7.23 -10.72
CA ALA A 321 -2.02 -8.49 -11.12
C ALA A 321 -3.30 -8.24 -11.94
N GLU A 322 -4.12 -7.28 -11.51
CA GLU A 322 -5.29 -6.79 -12.25
C GLU A 322 -4.89 -6.24 -13.63
N GLN A 323 -3.78 -5.46 -13.68
CA GLN A 323 -3.27 -4.93 -14.96
C GLN A 323 -2.93 -6.06 -15.94
N ARG A 324 -2.30 -7.16 -15.49
CA ARG A 324 -2.01 -8.31 -16.36
C ARG A 324 -3.28 -9.00 -16.86
N ALA A 325 -4.32 -9.10 -16.01
CA ALA A 325 -5.60 -9.66 -16.41
C ALA A 325 -6.29 -8.76 -17.45
N VAL A 326 -6.37 -7.45 -17.20
CA VAL A 326 -6.97 -6.48 -18.15
C VAL A 326 -6.17 -6.44 -19.46
N GLN A 327 -4.84 -6.47 -19.41
CA GLN A 327 -3.99 -6.53 -20.60
C GLN A 327 -4.31 -7.77 -21.45
N HIS A 328 -4.39 -8.95 -20.82
CA HIS A 328 -4.78 -10.18 -21.51
C HIS A 328 -6.19 -10.06 -22.11
N ASN A 329 -7.15 -9.54 -21.36
CA ASN A 329 -8.55 -9.42 -21.78
C ASN A 329 -8.75 -8.45 -22.95
N LEU A 330 -7.92 -7.39 -23.03
CA LEU A 330 -7.90 -6.47 -24.16
C LEU A 330 -7.38 -7.13 -25.46
N LEU A 331 -6.41 -8.04 -25.35
CA LEU A 331 -5.82 -8.77 -26.46
C LEU A 331 -6.64 -10.00 -26.89
N HIS A 332 -7.36 -10.62 -25.94
CA HIS A 332 -8.07 -11.89 -26.10
C HIS A 332 -9.53 -11.78 -25.64
N PRO A 333 -10.38 -10.99 -26.29
CA PRO A 333 -11.77 -10.78 -25.87
C PRO A 333 -12.61 -12.07 -25.89
N GLU A 334 -12.15 -13.11 -26.59
CA GLU A 334 -12.75 -14.45 -26.64
C GLU A 334 -12.27 -15.41 -25.53
N ASP A 335 -11.22 -15.04 -24.77
CA ASP A 335 -10.62 -15.85 -23.69
C ASP A 335 -10.33 -14.99 -22.46
N LEU A 336 -11.39 -14.50 -21.81
CA LEU A 336 -11.27 -13.59 -20.67
C LEU A 336 -10.76 -14.29 -19.44
N ARG A 337 -9.85 -13.61 -18.71
CA ARG A 337 -9.31 -14.04 -17.42
C ARG A 337 -9.85 -13.16 -16.29
N PRO A 338 -10.31 -13.76 -15.19
CA PRO A 338 -10.75 -12.99 -14.04
C PRO A 338 -9.57 -12.29 -13.36
N MET A 339 -9.86 -11.17 -12.69
CA MET A 339 -8.89 -10.51 -11.81
C MET A 339 -8.54 -11.45 -10.65
N PRO A 340 -7.23 -11.64 -10.34
CA PRO A 340 -6.80 -12.61 -9.32
C PRO A 340 -6.90 -12.01 -7.92
N HIS A 341 -8.08 -12.13 -7.31
CA HIS A 341 -8.38 -11.61 -5.97
C HIS A 341 -8.35 -12.69 -4.89
N GLU A 342 -7.67 -13.79 -5.12
CA GLU A 342 -7.49 -14.88 -4.14
C GLU A 342 -6.14 -14.76 -3.43
N HIS A 343 -6.09 -15.13 -2.14
CA HIS A 343 -4.88 -15.18 -1.33
C HIS A 343 -4.03 -13.90 -1.37
N ILE A 344 -4.69 -12.74 -1.29
CA ILE A 344 -4.02 -11.45 -1.36
C ILE A 344 -3.21 -11.19 -0.09
N PRO A 345 -1.87 -11.06 -0.20
CA PRO A 345 -1.05 -10.74 0.95
C PRO A 345 -0.97 -9.24 1.18
N ALA A 346 -0.71 -8.86 2.42
CA ALA A 346 -0.33 -7.50 2.78
C ALA A 346 0.88 -7.51 3.69
N ALA A 347 1.72 -6.48 3.58
CA ALA A 347 2.83 -6.25 4.51
C ALA A 347 2.85 -4.79 4.95
N ILE A 348 3.21 -4.59 6.23
CA ILE A 348 3.35 -3.28 6.86
C ILE A 348 4.77 -3.20 7.39
N PHE A 349 5.48 -2.20 6.94
CA PHE A 349 6.90 -2.05 7.22
C PHE A 349 7.13 -1.14 8.41
N THR A 350 6.63 -1.59 9.54
CA THR A 350 6.88 -1.04 10.86
C THR A 350 8.05 -1.78 11.53
N HIS A 351 8.36 -1.45 12.77
CA HIS A 351 9.24 -2.24 13.61
C HIS A 351 8.46 -2.71 14.86
N PRO A 352 8.19 -4.04 14.99
CA PRO A 352 8.48 -5.13 14.03
C PRO A 352 7.66 -5.03 12.73
N GLN A 353 8.16 -5.67 11.64
CA GLN A 353 7.40 -5.83 10.41
C GLN A 353 6.19 -6.74 10.62
N ILE A 354 5.14 -6.50 9.85
CA ILE A 354 3.94 -7.34 9.85
C ILE A 354 3.65 -7.79 8.43
N ALA A 355 3.26 -9.06 8.27
CA ALA A 355 2.76 -9.60 7.01
C ALA A 355 1.58 -10.53 7.26
N THR A 356 0.59 -10.51 6.37
CA THR A 356 -0.63 -11.30 6.50
C THR A 356 -1.12 -11.76 5.14
N VAL A 357 -1.77 -12.93 5.11
CA VAL A 357 -2.48 -13.47 3.94
C VAL A 357 -3.62 -14.37 4.42
N GLY A 358 -4.74 -14.36 3.70
CA GLY A 358 -5.90 -15.20 3.98
C GLY A 358 -6.73 -14.74 5.19
N LEU A 359 -7.45 -15.68 5.79
CA LEU A 359 -8.43 -15.42 6.85
C LEU A 359 -7.74 -15.27 8.23
N THR A 360 -8.23 -14.34 9.03
CA THR A 360 -7.95 -14.33 10.47
C THR A 360 -8.63 -15.53 11.13
N GLU A 361 -8.19 -15.90 12.32
CA GLU A 361 -8.85 -16.98 13.07
C GLU A 361 -10.35 -16.71 13.27
N ALA A 362 -10.71 -15.47 13.59
CA ALA A 362 -12.10 -15.08 13.79
C ALA A 362 -12.93 -15.26 12.52
N GLN A 363 -12.42 -14.83 11.36
CA GLN A 363 -13.08 -14.99 10.06
C GLN A 363 -13.23 -16.47 9.69
N ALA A 364 -12.17 -17.27 9.85
CA ALA A 364 -12.23 -18.70 9.54
C ALA A 364 -13.29 -19.45 10.40
N ARG A 365 -13.41 -19.08 11.69
CA ARG A 365 -14.45 -19.64 12.56
C ARG A 365 -15.86 -19.16 12.18
N GLU A 366 -16.01 -17.89 11.81
CA GLU A 366 -17.29 -17.33 11.34
C GLU A 366 -17.76 -17.98 10.04
N GLU A 367 -16.82 -18.32 9.14
CA GLU A 367 -17.10 -19.05 7.89
C GLU A 367 -17.38 -20.55 8.12
N GLY A 368 -17.24 -21.05 9.35
CA GLY A 368 -17.63 -22.41 9.75
C GLY A 368 -16.58 -23.47 9.54
N TYR A 369 -15.31 -23.10 9.32
CA TYR A 369 -14.21 -24.08 9.24
C TYR A 369 -13.93 -24.77 10.59
N ASP A 370 -13.46 -26.02 10.53
CA ASP A 370 -12.90 -26.71 11.71
C ASP A 370 -11.44 -26.28 11.91
N VAL A 371 -11.30 -25.15 12.62
CA VAL A 371 -10.03 -24.42 12.70
C VAL A 371 -9.05 -25.07 13.66
N THR A 372 -7.82 -25.32 13.19
CA THR A 372 -6.62 -25.51 14.02
C THR A 372 -5.72 -24.28 13.91
N VAL A 373 -5.14 -23.88 15.04
CA VAL A 373 -4.33 -22.65 15.13
C VAL A 373 -3.03 -22.93 15.87
N LYS A 374 -1.95 -22.34 15.39
CA LYS A 374 -0.67 -22.32 16.10
C LYS A 374 -0.11 -20.91 16.10
N VAL A 375 0.24 -20.42 17.28
CA VAL A 375 1.09 -19.24 17.47
C VAL A 375 2.47 -19.72 17.86
N GLN A 376 3.47 -19.38 17.05
CA GLN A 376 4.88 -19.69 17.27
C GLN A 376 5.63 -18.39 17.53
N ASN A 377 6.33 -18.29 18.67
CA ASN A 377 7.17 -17.13 18.95
C ASN A 377 8.52 -17.23 18.20
N PHE A 378 9.06 -16.11 17.78
CA PHE A 378 10.42 -16.04 17.25
C PHE A 378 11.47 -16.40 18.30
N GLY A 379 11.27 -15.99 19.53
CA GLY A 379 12.15 -16.31 20.66
C GLY A 379 12.26 -17.80 21.02
N ASP A 380 11.47 -18.68 20.38
CA ASP A 380 11.52 -20.13 20.64
C ASP A 380 12.41 -20.88 19.63
N VAL A 381 13.03 -20.17 18.66
CA VAL A 381 13.97 -20.75 17.68
C VAL A 381 15.38 -20.17 17.86
N ALA A 382 16.40 -20.94 17.44
CA ALA A 382 17.81 -20.61 17.69
C ALA A 382 18.23 -19.23 17.12
N TYR A 383 17.72 -18.85 15.93
CA TYR A 383 18.03 -17.53 15.36
C TYR A 383 17.27 -16.41 16.08
N GLY A 384 16.11 -16.69 16.62
CA GLY A 384 15.38 -15.78 17.52
C GLY A 384 16.15 -15.47 18.80
N TRP A 385 16.84 -16.49 19.37
CA TRP A 385 17.77 -16.27 20.49
C TRP A 385 18.94 -15.38 20.11
N ALA A 386 19.54 -15.62 18.93
CA ALA A 386 20.65 -14.78 18.44
C ALA A 386 20.23 -13.30 18.27
N MET A 387 18.97 -13.04 17.95
CA MET A 387 18.43 -11.70 17.83
C MET A 387 17.86 -11.16 19.16
N GLU A 388 17.74 -11.99 20.19
CA GLU A 388 17.01 -11.67 21.42
C GLU A 388 15.60 -11.14 21.14
N ASP A 389 14.91 -11.76 20.18
CA ASP A 389 13.55 -11.37 19.81
C ASP A 389 12.56 -11.87 20.84
N SER A 390 11.84 -10.94 21.47
CA SER A 390 10.79 -11.22 22.46
C SER A 390 9.39 -10.89 21.95
N THR A 391 9.26 -10.32 20.76
CA THR A 391 7.99 -9.75 20.26
C THR A 391 7.44 -10.49 19.04
N GLY A 392 8.31 -11.09 18.24
CA GLY A 392 7.94 -11.73 16.97
C GLY A 392 7.07 -12.97 17.15
N ILE A 393 6.05 -13.09 16.30
CA ILE A 393 5.18 -14.27 16.21
C ILE A 393 4.87 -14.66 14.78
N CYS A 394 4.67 -15.96 14.57
CA CYS A 394 4.04 -16.53 13.38
C CYS A 394 2.75 -17.24 13.82
N LYS A 395 1.61 -16.76 13.38
CA LYS A 395 0.30 -17.40 13.60
C LYS A 395 -0.17 -18.02 12.31
N LEU A 396 -0.54 -19.30 12.38
CA LEU A 396 -1.16 -20.06 11.29
C LEU A 396 -2.57 -20.45 11.66
N VAL A 397 -3.46 -20.35 10.68
CA VAL A 397 -4.86 -20.76 10.76
C VAL A 397 -5.09 -21.78 9.64
N ALA A 398 -5.47 -23.01 9.99
CA ALA A 398 -5.68 -24.07 9.02
C ALA A 398 -7.00 -24.83 9.26
N ASP A 399 -7.54 -25.41 8.21
CA ASP A 399 -8.70 -26.29 8.28
C ASP A 399 -8.26 -27.71 8.66
N ARG A 400 -8.70 -28.18 9.83
CA ARG A 400 -8.35 -29.47 10.39
C ARG A 400 -8.84 -30.62 9.51
N ALA A 401 -9.98 -30.44 8.85
CA ALA A 401 -10.58 -31.49 8.03
C ALA A 401 -9.80 -31.71 6.72
N THR A 402 -9.36 -30.64 6.08
CA THR A 402 -8.74 -30.72 4.74
C THR A 402 -7.22 -30.61 4.75
N GLY A 403 -6.62 -30.11 5.82
CA GLY A 403 -5.19 -29.80 5.89
C GLY A 403 -4.78 -28.54 5.11
N LYS A 404 -5.75 -27.71 4.69
CA LYS A 404 -5.49 -26.47 3.95
C LYS A 404 -5.15 -25.32 4.88
N LEU A 405 -4.18 -24.50 4.48
CA LEU A 405 -3.88 -23.26 5.15
C LEU A 405 -4.94 -22.21 4.77
N LEU A 406 -5.66 -21.68 5.75
CA LEU A 406 -6.70 -20.67 5.59
C LEU A 406 -6.14 -19.25 5.77
N GLY A 407 -5.15 -19.11 6.64
CA GLY A 407 -4.51 -17.84 6.91
C GLY A 407 -3.14 -17.97 7.55
N ALA A 408 -2.31 -16.97 7.29
CA ALA A 408 -0.98 -16.85 7.88
C ALA A 408 -0.69 -15.38 8.23
N HIS A 409 -0.21 -15.17 9.45
CA HIS A 409 0.02 -13.85 10.02
C HIS A 409 1.35 -13.86 10.74
N ILE A 410 2.28 -13.00 10.31
CA ILE A 410 3.63 -12.93 10.86
C ILE A 410 3.90 -11.50 11.32
N MET A 411 4.40 -11.35 12.54
CA MET A 411 4.96 -10.11 13.03
C MET A 411 6.38 -10.40 13.54
N GLY A 412 7.35 -9.66 13.02
CA GLY A 412 8.77 -9.86 13.38
C GLY A 412 9.71 -9.54 12.23
N PRO A 413 11.02 -9.72 12.44
CA PRO A 413 12.03 -9.51 11.41
C PRO A 413 11.75 -10.33 10.14
N GLN A 414 11.86 -9.68 8.98
CA GLN A 414 11.65 -10.31 7.67
C GLN A 414 10.27 -10.94 7.46
N ALA A 415 9.23 -10.49 8.19
CA ALA A 415 7.87 -11.03 8.05
C ALA A 415 7.39 -11.06 6.59
N SER A 416 7.65 -9.99 5.83
CA SER A 416 7.28 -9.88 4.40
C SER A 416 8.01 -10.89 3.49
N THR A 417 9.18 -11.38 3.90
CA THR A 417 9.94 -12.41 3.19
C THR A 417 9.49 -13.82 3.61
N LEU A 418 9.32 -14.03 4.92
CA LEU A 418 8.95 -15.33 5.48
C LEU A 418 7.57 -15.80 5.04
N ILE A 419 6.62 -14.87 4.92
CA ILE A 419 5.25 -15.21 4.54
C ILE A 419 5.13 -15.74 3.10
N GLN A 420 6.09 -15.44 2.21
CA GLN A 420 6.00 -15.79 0.80
C GLN A 420 5.88 -17.30 0.56
N GLN A 421 6.53 -18.14 1.36
CA GLN A 421 6.40 -19.59 1.27
C GLN A 421 4.99 -20.08 1.65
N LEU A 422 4.32 -19.40 2.58
CA LEU A 422 2.94 -19.69 2.99
C LEU A 422 1.93 -19.26 1.93
N ILE A 423 2.16 -18.10 1.29
CA ILE A 423 1.40 -17.67 0.11
C ILE A 423 1.51 -18.73 -1.00
N THR A 424 2.72 -19.25 -1.24
CA THR A 424 2.95 -20.32 -2.22
C THR A 424 2.16 -21.59 -1.86
N ALA A 425 2.16 -21.97 -0.58
CA ALA A 425 1.39 -23.13 -0.11
C ALA A 425 -0.12 -22.94 -0.35
N MET A 426 -0.66 -21.74 -0.12
CA MET A 426 -2.08 -21.42 -0.37
C MET A 426 -2.40 -21.43 -1.87
N VAL A 427 -1.60 -20.73 -2.68
CA VAL A 427 -1.84 -20.61 -4.14
C VAL A 427 -1.80 -21.97 -4.86
N TYR A 428 -0.93 -22.88 -4.43
CA TYR A 428 -0.81 -24.21 -4.99
C TYR A 428 -1.61 -25.28 -4.24
N ASP A 429 -2.45 -24.84 -3.29
CA ASP A 429 -3.34 -25.72 -2.51
C ASP A 429 -2.61 -26.89 -1.84
N LEU A 430 -1.39 -26.62 -1.31
CA LEU A 430 -0.56 -27.64 -0.69
C LEU A 430 -1.17 -28.07 0.65
N ASP A 431 -1.11 -29.40 0.90
CA ASP A 431 -1.47 -29.93 2.21
C ASP A 431 -0.43 -29.51 3.25
N ILE A 432 -0.85 -28.64 4.19
CA ILE A 432 0.08 -28.06 5.17
C ILE A 432 0.62 -29.10 6.16
N ARG A 433 -0.06 -30.26 6.31
CA ARG A 433 0.40 -31.38 7.15
C ARG A 433 1.71 -31.99 6.66
N GLU A 434 1.89 -32.00 5.33
CA GLU A 434 3.10 -32.52 4.67
C GLU A 434 4.13 -31.43 4.41
N PHE A 435 3.72 -30.17 4.40
CA PHE A 435 4.56 -29.03 3.99
C PHE A 435 5.86 -28.94 4.80
N ALA A 436 5.80 -29.07 6.14
CA ALA A 436 7.00 -28.97 6.97
C ALA A 436 7.92 -30.20 6.83
N ARG A 437 7.34 -31.38 6.52
CA ARG A 437 8.08 -32.67 6.49
C ARG A 437 8.67 -33.00 5.13
N SER A 438 8.19 -32.38 4.07
CA SER A 438 8.57 -32.69 2.69
C SER A 438 9.77 -31.89 2.17
N GLN A 439 10.32 -30.98 2.97
CA GLN A 439 11.42 -30.12 2.58
C GLN A 439 12.49 -29.99 3.70
N TYR A 440 13.68 -29.54 3.32
CA TYR A 440 14.70 -29.16 4.29
C TYR A 440 14.48 -27.72 4.76
N TRP A 441 14.69 -27.49 6.05
CA TRP A 441 14.71 -26.17 6.65
C TRP A 441 16.15 -25.81 7.01
N ILE A 442 16.55 -24.58 6.65
CA ILE A 442 17.90 -24.11 6.97
C ILE A 442 17.98 -23.85 8.47
N HIS A 443 18.98 -24.46 9.13
CA HIS A 443 19.27 -24.29 10.55
C HIS A 443 20.67 -23.73 10.77
N PRO A 444 20.85 -22.73 11.67
CA PRO A 444 19.81 -21.94 12.34
C PRO A 444 19.39 -20.73 11.47
N ALA A 445 18.10 -20.60 11.20
CA ALA A 445 17.59 -19.48 10.40
C ALA A 445 16.11 -19.18 10.74
N LEU A 446 15.62 -18.00 10.36
CA LEU A 446 14.23 -17.57 10.64
C LEU A 446 13.12 -18.47 10.02
N PRO A 447 13.32 -19.17 8.89
CA PRO A 447 12.28 -20.10 8.40
C PRO A 447 11.86 -21.17 9.40
N GLU A 448 12.69 -21.51 10.42
CA GLU A 448 12.32 -22.44 11.50
C GLU A 448 11.10 -21.96 12.31
N VAL A 449 10.84 -20.65 12.35
CA VAL A 449 9.62 -20.10 12.96
C VAL A 449 8.39 -20.60 12.21
N VAL A 450 8.45 -20.64 10.88
CA VAL A 450 7.37 -21.16 10.02
C VAL A 450 7.27 -22.68 10.16
N GLU A 451 8.40 -23.41 10.11
CA GLU A 451 8.45 -24.86 10.31
C GLU A 451 7.76 -25.25 11.62
N ASN A 452 8.17 -24.65 12.73
CA ASN A 452 7.62 -24.95 14.04
C ASN A 452 6.14 -24.54 14.17
N ALA A 453 5.72 -23.47 13.51
CA ALA A 453 4.31 -23.08 13.45
C ALA A 453 3.49 -24.17 12.73
N VAL A 454 3.97 -24.68 11.60
CA VAL A 454 3.29 -25.75 10.84
C VAL A 454 3.27 -27.07 11.64
N LEU A 455 4.40 -27.48 12.22
CA LEU A 455 4.50 -28.71 13.03
C LEU A 455 3.66 -28.65 14.32
N GLY A 456 3.37 -27.44 14.80
CA GLY A 456 2.56 -27.23 16.00
C GLY A 456 1.05 -27.17 15.77
N LEU A 457 0.57 -27.28 14.50
CA LEU A 457 -0.85 -27.43 14.21
C LEU A 457 -1.34 -28.80 14.64
N GLU A 458 -2.54 -28.87 15.22
CA GLU A 458 -3.14 -30.11 15.72
C GLU A 458 -4.14 -30.67 14.70
N TRP A 459 -4.01 -31.93 14.36
CA TRP A 459 -4.85 -32.61 13.39
C TRP A 459 -5.71 -33.68 14.09
N GLN A 460 -6.87 -33.97 13.51
CA GLN A 460 -7.66 -35.15 13.97
C GLN A 460 -6.94 -36.42 13.49
N GLU A 461 -6.82 -37.41 14.38
CA GLU A 461 -6.29 -38.74 14.05
C GLU A 461 -7.23 -39.54 13.13
#